data_c24d49810244739dc22002174111b9e7
#
_entry.id   c24d49810244739dc22002174111b9e7
#
_cell.length_a   1.000
_cell.length_b   1.000
_cell.length_c   1.000
_cell.angle_alpha   90.00
_cell.angle_beta   90.00
_cell.angle_gamma   90.00
#
_symmetry.space_group_name_H-M   'P 1'
#
loop_
_entity.id
_entity.type
_entity.pdbx_description
1 polymer ?
#
loop_
_entity_poly.entity_id
_entity_poly.type
_entity_poly.pdbx_seq_one_letter_code
_entity_poly.pdbx_strand_id
1 'polypeptide(L)'
;MADDFSQRNFWTSRGKAGRVSRRRFAGGALGLAAGGAGLALVGCGGSSSSSSTPTSASGSSPTAAQAQTPKQGGHFTLLMGGSPRSLDPHFDTFPYNTAITDNTNNALLQFAPDLSSIQPDLATGMPEQPDTMTYTFKIQQGVKFQNLPPVNGREFTSADAKYSIERQMTNQAGKFQHAYYFLNHIDSMTTPDNYTLTVKTKAPYAPFISYIASPWTLMICKEVVDKYGDLTEHAIGTGPFILKEWQKDVKFELVKNPDYFRPSLPHIDNLTWVIVPDPATAATLFISKGVDAAVLGQSDLQRVKSGRPDANVQDVPSQFWKEFRMPPTTAAQPYPKPFDDIRVREAIVRAVNKQQILDLVYSSDGVPTFGPILPIYKQWALTQELAGFDLQKAKTLMGQAGQSSGFAGDMIWASTTPQLDQISEVLKQQLAKINVTLNLKPMELAAYYNQTYSYKYTFSQHTPLNSPDPDENLSSYFGRNATYFKHYNTAIFDIVDKQATELDTAKRQQLVQDAQKMIVQDFPMSFMFTTNNHNFTDPRVKDWFWSTDLYNGRVEKVWLSS
;
A
#
# COMPACT_ATOMS: atom_id res chain seq x y z
N MET A 1 -23.65 -23.22 -12.88
CA MET A 1 -23.59 -21.80 -13.28
C MET A 1 -22.26 -21.25 -12.77
N ALA A 2 -21.21 -21.63 -13.46
CA ALA A 2 -19.83 -21.27 -13.11
C ALA A 2 -19.08 -20.81 -14.37
N ASP A 3 -19.70 -19.94 -15.14
CA ASP A 3 -19.08 -19.35 -16.33
C ASP A 3 -19.57 -17.92 -16.43
N ASP A 4 -18.71 -16.98 -16.13
CA ASP A 4 -18.61 -15.62 -16.70
C ASP A 4 -17.86 -14.60 -15.82
N PHE A 5 -16.89 -15.04 -15.02
CA PHE A 5 -16.02 -14.09 -14.29
C PHE A 5 -14.76 -13.69 -15.07
N SER A 6 -14.53 -14.24 -16.27
CA SER A 6 -13.27 -14.03 -17.01
C SER A 6 -13.28 -12.83 -17.97
N GLN A 7 -14.38 -12.09 -18.14
CA GLN A 7 -14.50 -11.12 -19.24
C GLN A 7 -14.76 -9.66 -18.87
N ARG A 8 -14.70 -9.24 -17.60
CA ARG A 8 -14.80 -7.80 -17.30
C ARG A 8 -13.69 -7.34 -16.35
N ASN A 9 -12.53 -7.11 -16.94
CA ASN A 9 -11.42 -6.49 -16.26
C ASN A 9 -11.77 -5.08 -15.77
N PHE A 10 -11.55 -4.84 -14.50
CA PHE A 10 -11.66 -3.60 -13.75
C PHE A 10 -11.00 -2.37 -14.44
N TRP A 11 -10.13 -2.60 -15.44
CA TRP A 11 -9.24 -1.60 -16.05
C TRP A 11 -9.64 -1.11 -17.45
N THR A 12 -10.76 -1.54 -18.03
CA THR A 12 -11.09 -1.26 -19.45
C THR A 12 -12.25 -0.29 -19.70
N SER A 13 -12.58 0.65 -18.82
CA SER A 13 -13.52 1.72 -19.17
C SER A 13 -12.81 2.79 -20.02
N ARG A 14 -13.06 2.78 -21.32
CA ARG A 14 -12.52 3.71 -22.32
C ARG A 14 -12.98 5.16 -22.07
N GLY A 15 -12.07 6.01 -21.58
CA GLY A 15 -12.15 7.45 -21.83
C GLY A 15 -11.66 7.74 -23.25
N LYS A 16 -12.47 8.41 -24.08
CA LYS A 16 -12.06 8.89 -25.41
C LYS A 16 -11.00 9.98 -25.25
N ALA A 17 -9.73 9.64 -25.48
CA ALA A 17 -8.65 10.62 -25.54
C ALA A 17 -8.72 11.39 -26.87
N GLY A 18 -8.94 12.69 -26.81
CA GLY A 18 -8.79 13.60 -27.92
C GLY A 18 -7.34 13.71 -28.36
N ARG A 19 -7.08 13.55 -29.66
CA ARG A 19 -5.76 13.73 -30.28
C ARG A 19 -5.28 15.15 -30.12
N VAL A 20 -4.20 15.38 -29.37
CA VAL A 20 -3.44 16.63 -29.39
C VAL A 20 -2.22 16.46 -30.30
N SER A 21 -2.16 17.31 -31.31
CA SER A 21 -1.13 17.34 -32.36
C SER A 21 0.22 17.80 -31.83
N ARG A 22 1.27 17.01 -32.14
CA ARG A 22 2.67 17.38 -31.96
C ARG A 22 3.07 18.45 -33.00
N ARG A 23 3.14 19.71 -32.61
CA ARG A 23 4.00 20.71 -33.27
C ARG A 23 4.13 21.96 -32.40
N ARG A 24 5.37 22.20 -32.00
CA ARG A 24 6.03 23.44 -31.52
C ARG A 24 6.70 23.25 -30.17
N PHE A 25 7.99 22.98 -30.25
CA PHE A 25 9.02 23.62 -29.43
C PHE A 25 10.38 23.26 -30.05
N ALA A 26 10.87 24.18 -30.90
CA ALA A 26 12.27 24.27 -31.24
C ALA A 26 12.68 25.73 -31.06
N GLY A 27 13.72 25.97 -30.31
CA GLY A 27 14.42 27.26 -30.36
C GLY A 27 14.86 27.76 -28.97
N GLY A 28 16.16 27.73 -28.72
CA GLY A 28 16.78 28.52 -27.66
C GLY A 28 17.95 27.85 -26.96
N ALA A 29 19.06 27.67 -27.69
CA ALA A 29 20.36 27.40 -27.07
C ALA A 29 21.22 28.68 -27.09
N LEU A 30 22.19 28.74 -26.17
CA LEU A 30 23.40 29.58 -26.05
C LEU A 30 23.40 30.45 -24.78
N GLY A 31 24.37 30.31 -23.89
CA GLY A 31 25.74 30.44 -23.93
C GLY A 31 26.34 30.72 -22.56
N LEU A 32 27.58 30.29 -22.43
CA LEU A 32 28.79 30.81 -21.76
C LEU A 32 28.91 30.60 -20.23
N ALA A 33 29.79 29.77 -19.74
CA ALA A 33 31.26 29.64 -19.71
C ALA A 33 31.95 30.59 -18.68
N ALA A 34 32.78 29.91 -17.88
CA ALA A 34 34.11 30.28 -17.39
C ALA A 34 34.32 30.87 -16.00
N GLY A 35 35.25 30.25 -15.33
CA GLY A 35 36.23 30.81 -14.39
C GLY A 35 35.95 30.57 -12.90
N GLY A 36 36.84 30.08 -12.08
CA GLY A 36 38.24 29.82 -12.08
C GLY A 36 38.68 29.29 -10.71
N ALA A 37 39.76 28.63 -10.66
CA ALA A 37 40.40 27.92 -9.57
C ALA A 37 40.94 28.80 -8.44
N GLY A 38 41.09 28.17 -7.24
CA GLY A 38 41.87 28.72 -6.13
C GLY A 38 42.22 27.68 -5.08
N LEU A 39 43.40 27.10 -5.19
CA LEU A 39 44.09 26.26 -4.21
C LEU A 39 44.63 27.11 -3.04
N ALA A 40 44.59 26.56 -1.83
CA ALA A 40 45.69 26.76 -0.87
C ALA A 40 45.69 25.67 0.22
N LEU A 41 46.84 25.04 0.31
CA LEU A 41 47.32 24.04 1.25
C LEU A 41 47.90 24.70 2.54
N VAL A 42 48.25 23.79 3.48
CA VAL A 42 49.21 23.91 4.62
C VAL A 42 48.54 24.11 5.95
N GLY A 43 48.82 23.36 7.01
CA GLY A 43 49.98 22.56 7.37
C GLY A 43 49.85 21.85 8.71
N CYS A 44 50.76 20.96 8.95
CA CYS A 44 50.98 20.02 10.04
C CYS A 44 51.22 20.64 11.43
N GLY A 45 50.97 19.81 12.48
CA GLY A 45 51.98 19.66 13.49
C GLY A 45 51.50 19.49 14.94
N GLY A 46 51.90 18.42 15.60
CA GLY A 46 52.32 18.44 16.97
C GLY A 46 51.55 17.55 17.97
N SER A 47 52.11 16.41 18.21
CA SER A 47 51.86 15.52 19.38
C SER A 47 52.28 16.18 20.70
N SER A 48 51.49 16.01 21.77
CA SER A 48 52.04 15.79 23.10
C SER A 48 50.96 15.20 24.05
N SER A 49 51.36 14.08 24.62
CA SER A 49 50.67 13.33 25.66
C SER A 49 50.71 14.08 27.02
N SER A 50 49.57 14.13 27.71
CA SER A 50 49.57 14.26 29.17
C SER A 50 48.32 13.58 29.74
N SER A 51 48.57 12.65 30.62
CA SER A 51 47.65 11.93 31.50
C SER A 51 46.95 12.84 32.48
N SER A 52 45.62 12.77 32.59
CA SER A 52 44.90 13.25 33.78
C SER A 52 43.67 12.38 34.05
N THR A 53 43.56 11.99 35.27
CA THR A 53 42.59 11.18 36.01
C THR A 53 41.13 11.58 35.73
N PRO A 54 40.18 10.62 35.67
CA PRO A 54 38.78 10.96 35.43
C PRO A 54 38.11 11.47 36.68
N THR A 55 37.69 12.71 36.62
CA THR A 55 36.73 13.30 37.56
C THR A 55 35.33 12.87 37.12
N SER A 56 34.60 12.26 38.05
CA SER A 56 33.20 11.86 37.88
C SER A 56 32.33 13.08 37.53
N ALA A 57 31.96 13.20 36.27
CA ALA A 57 30.94 14.16 35.87
C ALA A 57 29.57 13.51 36.10
N SER A 58 28.79 14.06 37.00
CA SER A 58 27.39 13.79 37.20
C SER A 58 26.65 13.87 35.86
N GLY A 59 26.15 12.73 35.38
CA GLY A 59 25.34 12.68 34.19
C GLY A 59 24.05 13.47 34.37
N SER A 60 23.94 14.59 33.67
CA SER A 60 22.65 15.21 33.45
C SER A 60 21.81 14.25 32.60
N SER A 61 20.81 13.67 33.20
CA SER A 61 19.75 12.95 32.48
C SER A 61 19.21 13.83 31.36
N PRO A 62 18.96 13.30 30.15
CA PRO A 62 18.32 14.10 29.13
C PRO A 62 16.96 14.55 29.66
N THR A 63 16.75 15.84 29.74
CA THR A 63 15.45 16.45 30.05
C THR A 63 14.46 15.90 29.05
N ALA A 64 13.49 15.15 29.52
CA ALA A 64 12.39 14.71 28.68
C ALA A 64 11.77 15.95 28.03
N ALA A 65 11.75 16.00 26.69
CA ALA A 65 11.13 17.08 25.98
C ALA A 65 9.68 17.19 26.47
N GLN A 66 9.31 18.34 27.05
CA GLN A 66 7.93 18.58 27.49
C GLN A 66 7.01 18.32 26.29
N ALA A 67 6.07 17.41 26.43
CA ALA A 67 5.06 17.17 25.42
C ALA A 67 4.31 18.49 25.17
N GLN A 68 4.43 19.03 23.97
CA GLN A 68 3.73 20.25 23.60
C GLN A 68 2.23 19.96 23.51
N THR A 69 1.42 20.84 24.08
CA THR A 69 -0.04 20.73 23.97
C THR A 69 -0.47 21.07 22.55
N PRO A 70 -1.30 20.22 21.89
CA PRO A 70 -1.82 20.50 20.56
C PRO A 70 -2.54 21.85 20.50
N LYS A 71 -2.21 22.63 19.46
CA LYS A 71 -2.85 23.91 19.19
C LYS A 71 -4.06 23.71 18.29
N GLN A 72 -5.11 24.49 18.54
CA GLN A 72 -6.29 24.51 17.67
C GLN A 72 -6.11 25.56 16.57
N GLY A 73 -6.64 25.25 15.40
CA GLY A 73 -6.63 26.16 14.25
C GLY A 73 -5.50 25.92 13.27
N GLY A 74 -5.56 26.63 12.16
CA GLY A 74 -4.55 26.61 11.12
C GLY A 74 -4.97 25.86 9.86
N HIS A 75 -4.08 25.92 8.88
CA HIS A 75 -4.27 25.32 7.55
C HIS A 75 -3.10 24.37 7.26
N PHE A 76 -3.42 23.11 7.02
CA PHE A 76 -2.45 22.09 6.65
C PHE A 76 -2.57 21.75 5.18
N THR A 77 -1.47 21.87 4.44
CA THR A 77 -1.42 21.67 3.00
C THR A 77 -0.48 20.52 2.63
N LEU A 78 -0.99 19.55 1.89
CA LEU A 78 -0.23 18.36 1.46
C LEU A 78 -0.23 18.21 -0.05
N LEU A 79 0.74 17.45 -0.56
CA LEU A 79 0.81 17.04 -1.96
C LEU A 79 0.08 15.71 -2.19
N MET A 80 -0.50 15.59 -3.39
CA MET A 80 -1.09 14.38 -3.93
C MET A 80 -0.61 14.19 -5.38
N GLY A 81 -0.20 12.97 -5.74
CA GLY A 81 0.36 12.66 -7.07
C GLY A 81 -0.69 12.53 -8.20
N GLY A 82 -1.99 12.58 -7.89
CA GLY A 82 -3.05 12.48 -8.89
C GLY A 82 -4.44 12.59 -8.27
N SER A 83 -5.46 12.67 -9.10
CA SER A 83 -6.87 12.69 -8.67
C SER A 83 -7.41 11.27 -8.46
N PRO A 84 -8.29 11.06 -7.46
CA PRO A 84 -9.11 9.85 -7.40
C PRO A 84 -10.07 9.80 -8.60
N ARG A 85 -10.43 8.57 -8.98
CA ARG A 85 -11.44 8.33 -10.02
C ARG A 85 -12.85 8.48 -9.47
N SER A 86 -13.01 8.29 -8.18
CA SER A 86 -14.27 8.33 -7.44
C SER A 86 -13.98 8.62 -5.98
N LEU A 87 -14.92 9.26 -5.28
CA LEU A 87 -14.92 9.41 -3.82
C LEU A 87 -15.71 8.31 -3.12
N ASP A 88 -16.12 7.27 -3.84
CA ASP A 88 -16.74 6.07 -3.28
C ASP A 88 -15.68 5.19 -2.61
N PRO A 89 -15.66 5.07 -1.27
CA PRO A 89 -14.63 4.29 -0.58
C PRO A 89 -14.74 2.79 -0.85
N HIS A 90 -15.91 2.30 -1.28
CA HIS A 90 -16.08 0.88 -1.60
C HIS A 90 -15.58 0.52 -3.01
N PHE A 91 -15.42 1.52 -3.88
CA PHE A 91 -15.11 1.32 -5.31
C PHE A 91 -13.68 1.68 -5.68
N ASP A 92 -13.17 2.85 -5.28
CA ASP A 92 -11.84 3.30 -5.65
C ASP A 92 -10.80 2.96 -4.56
N THR A 93 -9.86 2.08 -4.90
CA THR A 93 -8.84 1.56 -4.00
C THR A 93 -7.48 2.26 -4.14
N PHE A 94 -7.43 3.36 -4.88
CA PHE A 94 -6.20 4.13 -5.01
C PHE A 94 -5.93 5.02 -3.79
N PRO A 95 -4.66 5.31 -3.48
CA PRO A 95 -4.26 6.15 -2.34
C PRO A 95 -4.93 7.53 -2.35
N TYR A 96 -5.22 8.05 -3.55
CA TYR A 96 -5.85 9.36 -3.72
C TYR A 96 -7.30 9.41 -3.23
N ASN A 97 -8.03 8.29 -3.34
CA ASN A 97 -9.37 8.18 -2.76
C ASN A 97 -9.27 8.12 -1.23
N THR A 98 -8.47 7.21 -0.68
CA THR A 98 -8.38 7.01 0.77
C THR A 98 -7.89 8.26 1.49
N ALA A 99 -6.99 9.05 0.89
CA ALA A 99 -6.56 10.33 1.44
C ALA A 99 -7.71 11.31 1.71
N ILE A 100 -8.77 11.26 0.92
CA ILE A 100 -9.96 12.11 1.09
C ILE A 100 -11.00 11.39 1.96
N THR A 101 -11.32 10.15 1.64
CA THR A 101 -12.42 9.41 2.29
C THR A 101 -12.14 9.08 3.74
N ASP A 102 -10.90 8.81 4.13
CA ASP A 102 -10.49 8.64 5.54
C ASP A 102 -10.70 9.91 6.37
N ASN A 103 -10.72 11.08 5.75
CA ASN A 103 -10.93 12.36 6.41
C ASN A 103 -12.38 12.82 6.39
N THR A 104 -13.23 12.24 5.54
CA THR A 104 -14.67 12.58 5.46
C THR A 104 -15.58 11.51 6.05
N ASN A 105 -15.08 10.30 6.24
CA ASN A 105 -15.82 9.14 6.74
C ASN A 105 -15.11 8.46 7.91
N ASN A 106 -15.81 7.56 8.59
CA ASN A 106 -15.29 6.65 9.60
C ASN A 106 -15.69 5.22 9.27
N ALA A 107 -14.95 4.23 9.80
CA ALA A 107 -15.32 2.82 9.82
C ALA A 107 -15.84 2.41 11.20
N LEU A 108 -16.29 1.18 11.38
CA LEU A 108 -16.59 0.65 12.73
C LEU A 108 -15.30 0.49 13.54
N LEU A 109 -14.25 0.01 12.90
CA LEU A 109 -12.90 -0.15 13.42
C LEU A 109 -11.91 0.52 12.47
N GLN A 110 -10.70 0.78 12.92
CA GLN A 110 -9.61 1.31 12.09
C GLN A 110 -8.27 0.69 12.47
N PHE A 111 -7.33 0.66 11.54
CA PHE A 111 -5.95 0.33 11.88
C PHE A 111 -5.30 1.48 12.66
N ALA A 112 -4.42 1.14 13.60
CA ALA A 112 -3.51 2.12 14.18
C ALA A 112 -2.61 2.73 13.09
N PRO A 113 -2.10 3.96 13.25
CA PRO A 113 -1.27 4.60 12.23
C PRO A 113 -0.04 3.78 11.79
N ASP A 114 0.55 3.00 12.69
CA ASP A 114 1.68 2.12 12.43
C ASP A 114 1.28 0.70 11.98
N LEU A 115 0.00 0.47 11.74
CA LEU A 115 -0.63 -0.81 11.34
C LEU A 115 -0.39 -1.96 12.35
N SER A 116 0.06 -1.67 13.56
CA SER A 116 0.40 -2.68 14.58
C SER A 116 -0.83 -3.31 15.23
N SER A 117 -1.97 -2.62 15.19
CA SER A 117 -3.20 -3.06 15.86
C SER A 117 -4.45 -2.49 15.18
N ILE A 118 -5.59 -3.06 15.51
CA ILE A 118 -6.92 -2.55 15.14
C ILE A 118 -7.54 -1.90 16.37
N GLN A 119 -8.13 -0.73 16.18
CA GLN A 119 -8.71 0.12 17.22
C GLN A 119 -10.18 0.42 16.91
N PRO A 120 -11.01 0.71 17.93
CA PRO A 120 -12.35 1.23 17.72
C PRO A 120 -12.35 2.57 16.99
N ASP A 121 -13.37 2.79 16.12
CA ASP A 121 -13.63 4.08 15.46
C ASP A 121 -15.09 4.52 15.74
N LEU A 122 -16.08 4.05 14.99
CA LEU A 122 -17.50 4.26 15.32
C LEU A 122 -18.02 3.25 16.34
N ALA A 123 -17.38 2.11 16.48
CA ALA A 123 -17.67 1.18 17.56
C ALA A 123 -17.11 1.69 18.90
N THR A 124 -17.76 1.37 20.01
CA THR A 124 -17.31 1.74 21.35
C THR A 124 -16.15 0.89 21.86
N GLY A 125 -15.89 -0.26 21.20
CA GLY A 125 -14.85 -1.23 21.53
C GLY A 125 -14.69 -2.25 20.41
N MET A 126 -13.83 -3.23 20.63
CA MET A 126 -13.77 -4.41 19.75
C MET A 126 -15.09 -5.18 19.86
N PRO A 127 -15.56 -5.87 18.80
CA PRO A 127 -16.83 -6.60 18.86
C PRO A 127 -16.79 -7.73 19.88
N GLU A 128 -17.91 -7.93 20.57
CA GLU A 128 -18.13 -9.11 21.38
C GLU A 128 -18.27 -10.34 20.47
N GLN A 129 -17.64 -11.43 20.86
CA GLN A 129 -17.69 -12.71 20.14
C GLN A 129 -18.26 -13.80 21.06
N PRO A 130 -19.60 -13.95 21.14
CA PRO A 130 -20.23 -14.97 21.98
C PRO A 130 -19.93 -16.40 21.48
N ASP A 131 -19.59 -16.55 20.21
CA ASP A 131 -19.14 -17.79 19.58
C ASP A 131 -18.13 -17.48 18.46
N THR A 132 -17.65 -18.51 17.78
CA THR A 132 -16.60 -18.38 16.74
C THR A 132 -17.07 -17.73 15.43
N MET A 133 -18.36 -17.49 15.27
CA MET A 133 -18.97 -16.99 14.03
C MET A 133 -19.77 -15.70 14.22
N THR A 134 -20.02 -15.27 15.46
CA THR A 134 -20.87 -14.12 15.75
C THR A 134 -20.05 -12.95 16.28
N TYR A 135 -20.22 -11.78 15.66
CA TYR A 135 -19.54 -10.53 16.01
C TYR A 135 -20.59 -9.47 16.33
N THR A 136 -20.61 -8.97 17.56
CA THR A 136 -21.57 -7.94 18.01
C THR A 136 -20.83 -6.62 18.25
N PHE A 137 -21.09 -5.64 17.40
CA PHE A 137 -20.54 -4.29 17.49
C PHE A 137 -21.50 -3.39 18.27
N LYS A 138 -21.00 -2.70 19.28
CA LYS A 138 -21.67 -1.60 19.97
C LYS A 138 -21.24 -0.29 19.34
N ILE A 139 -22.19 0.51 18.88
CA ILE A 139 -21.96 1.75 18.14
C ILE A 139 -22.03 2.95 19.08
N GLN A 140 -21.18 3.93 18.90
CA GLN A 140 -21.18 5.17 19.68
C GLN A 140 -22.47 5.95 19.43
N GLN A 141 -23.13 6.39 20.52
CA GLN A 141 -24.33 7.21 20.45
C GLN A 141 -23.98 8.67 20.15
N GLY A 142 -24.90 9.38 19.51
CA GLY A 142 -24.75 10.82 19.21
C GLY A 142 -23.78 11.15 18.07
N VAL A 143 -23.25 10.14 17.39
CA VAL A 143 -22.43 10.37 16.18
C VAL A 143 -23.34 10.86 15.06
N LYS A 144 -23.01 12.00 14.45
CA LYS A 144 -23.78 12.58 13.36
C LYS A 144 -23.05 12.47 12.02
N PHE A 145 -23.81 12.26 10.98
CA PHE A 145 -23.34 12.59 9.65
C PHE A 145 -23.16 14.10 9.52
N GLN A 146 -22.29 14.51 8.59
CA GLN A 146 -22.10 15.91 8.25
C GLN A 146 -23.41 16.62 7.92
N ASN A 147 -23.58 17.87 8.36
CA ASN A 147 -24.79 18.65 8.14
C ASN A 147 -24.84 19.22 6.72
N LEU A 148 -24.94 18.33 5.74
CA LEU A 148 -25.04 18.62 4.31
C LEU A 148 -26.25 17.87 3.70
N PRO A 149 -26.96 18.47 2.72
CA PRO A 149 -27.98 17.74 1.97
C PRO A 149 -27.40 16.53 1.21
N PRO A 150 -28.10 15.40 1.13
CA PRO A 150 -29.45 15.12 1.62
C PRO A 150 -29.57 14.68 3.08
N VAL A 151 -28.45 14.51 3.80
CA VAL A 151 -28.38 13.86 5.12
C VAL A 151 -28.77 14.79 6.25
N ASN A 152 -28.38 16.08 6.16
CA ASN A 152 -28.74 17.16 7.08
C ASN A 152 -28.40 16.88 8.55
N GLY A 153 -27.24 16.27 8.82
CA GLY A 153 -26.74 16.08 10.19
C GLY A 153 -27.50 15.06 11.04
N ARG A 154 -28.23 14.11 10.42
CA ARG A 154 -28.88 13.05 11.21
C ARG A 154 -27.86 12.14 11.90
N GLU A 155 -28.30 11.50 12.97
CA GLU A 155 -27.49 10.55 13.71
C GLU A 155 -27.18 9.29 12.89
N PHE A 156 -25.95 8.79 13.04
CA PHE A 156 -25.49 7.50 12.52
C PHE A 156 -26.02 6.37 13.42
N THR A 157 -26.50 5.29 12.81
CA THR A 157 -27.08 4.16 13.52
C THR A 157 -26.55 2.82 13.02
N SER A 158 -26.90 1.74 13.69
CA SER A 158 -26.60 0.37 13.27
C SER A 158 -27.18 0.02 11.89
N ALA A 159 -28.28 0.66 11.50
CA ALA A 159 -28.86 0.49 10.17
C ALA A 159 -27.93 1.01 9.06
N ASP A 160 -27.21 2.12 9.31
CA ASP A 160 -26.22 2.67 8.38
C ASP A 160 -24.99 1.76 8.25
N ALA A 161 -24.54 1.21 9.39
CA ALA A 161 -23.44 0.25 9.40
C ALA A 161 -23.80 -1.01 8.61
N LYS A 162 -25.00 -1.56 8.86
CA LYS A 162 -25.52 -2.70 8.10
C LYS A 162 -25.61 -2.39 6.61
N TYR A 163 -26.20 -1.25 6.23
CA TYR A 163 -26.33 -0.82 4.85
C TYR A 163 -24.96 -0.74 4.15
N SER A 164 -23.96 -0.16 4.79
CA SER A 164 -22.63 0.02 4.23
C SER A 164 -21.95 -1.32 3.89
N ILE A 165 -22.13 -2.33 4.74
CA ILE A 165 -21.59 -3.68 4.50
C ILE A 165 -22.44 -4.40 3.44
N GLU A 166 -23.80 -4.37 3.56
CA GLU A 166 -24.71 -5.00 2.59
C GLU A 166 -24.53 -4.45 1.17
N ARG A 167 -24.28 -3.14 1.05
CA ARG A 167 -24.01 -2.53 -0.25
C ARG A 167 -22.82 -3.19 -0.95
N GLN A 168 -21.78 -3.53 -0.21
CA GLN A 168 -20.63 -4.25 -0.80
C GLN A 168 -20.97 -5.69 -1.19
N MET A 169 -21.89 -6.32 -0.47
CA MET A 169 -22.37 -7.69 -0.78
C MET A 169 -23.31 -7.71 -2.00
N THR A 170 -23.94 -6.59 -2.34
CA THR A 170 -24.73 -6.50 -3.59
C THR A 170 -23.78 -6.54 -4.77
N ASN A 171 -23.61 -7.73 -5.33
CA ASN A 171 -22.67 -7.99 -6.41
C ASN A 171 -23.03 -7.19 -7.68
N GLN A 172 -22.60 -5.94 -7.76
CA GLN A 172 -22.57 -5.20 -9.00
C GLN A 172 -21.29 -5.56 -9.77
N ALA A 173 -21.16 -6.82 -10.17
CA ALA A 173 -20.15 -7.30 -11.12
C ALA A 173 -18.70 -6.98 -10.74
N GLY A 174 -18.29 -7.25 -9.50
CA GLY A 174 -16.91 -7.01 -9.04
C GLY A 174 -16.56 -5.52 -8.90
N LYS A 175 -17.55 -4.66 -8.75
CA LYS A 175 -17.39 -3.22 -8.65
C LYS A 175 -16.75 -2.79 -7.32
N PHE A 176 -17.02 -3.51 -6.24
CA PHE A 176 -16.56 -3.16 -4.89
C PHE A 176 -15.42 -4.05 -4.41
N GLN A 177 -14.44 -3.47 -3.73
CA GLN A 177 -13.21 -4.15 -3.32
C GLN A 177 -13.44 -5.36 -2.41
N HIS A 178 -14.29 -5.21 -1.39
CA HIS A 178 -14.53 -6.28 -0.42
C HIS A 178 -15.78 -7.13 -0.73
N ALA A 179 -16.42 -6.92 -1.89
CA ALA A 179 -17.62 -7.67 -2.27
C ALA A 179 -17.43 -9.19 -2.17
N TYR A 180 -16.31 -9.69 -2.68
CA TYR A 180 -15.99 -11.12 -2.66
C TYR A 180 -15.90 -11.66 -1.23
N TYR A 181 -15.18 -10.97 -0.36
CA TYR A 181 -14.96 -11.44 1.01
C TYR A 181 -16.26 -11.43 1.82
N PHE A 182 -17.00 -10.34 1.82
CA PHE A 182 -18.25 -10.24 2.58
C PHE A 182 -19.32 -11.18 2.04
N LEU A 183 -19.51 -11.25 0.72
CA LEU A 183 -20.50 -12.14 0.10
C LEU A 183 -20.22 -13.62 0.42
N ASN A 184 -18.96 -14.04 0.44
CA ASN A 184 -18.62 -15.43 0.69
C ASN A 184 -18.61 -15.79 2.18
N HIS A 185 -18.34 -14.87 3.07
CA HIS A 185 -18.15 -15.17 4.49
C HIS A 185 -19.26 -14.69 5.42
N ILE A 186 -20.04 -13.65 5.08
CA ILE A 186 -21.18 -13.22 5.90
C ILE A 186 -22.40 -14.07 5.57
N ASP A 187 -23.01 -14.62 6.64
CA ASP A 187 -24.28 -15.34 6.59
C ASP A 187 -25.47 -14.39 6.74
N SER A 188 -25.46 -13.60 7.83
CA SER A 188 -26.56 -12.71 8.17
C SER A 188 -26.10 -11.51 9.00
N MET A 189 -26.89 -10.44 8.97
CA MET A 189 -26.69 -9.25 9.78
C MET A 189 -28.02 -8.77 10.37
N THR A 190 -28.01 -8.44 11.67
CA THR A 190 -29.19 -7.90 12.37
C THR A 190 -28.84 -6.63 13.14
N THR A 191 -29.83 -5.76 13.28
CA THR A 191 -29.74 -4.51 14.05
C THR A 191 -30.85 -4.51 15.12
N PRO A 192 -30.62 -5.20 16.27
CA PRO A 192 -31.66 -5.34 17.30
C PRO A 192 -32.08 -4.00 17.92
N ASP A 193 -31.21 -3.01 17.86
CA ASP A 193 -31.45 -1.62 18.23
C ASP A 193 -30.59 -0.66 17.40
N ASN A 194 -30.76 0.66 17.59
CA ASN A 194 -30.05 1.68 16.82
C ASN A 194 -28.53 1.68 17.01
N TYR A 195 -28.01 1.01 18.03
CA TYR A 195 -26.58 1.06 18.40
C TYR A 195 -25.95 -0.32 18.52
N THR A 196 -26.62 -1.36 18.02
CA THR A 196 -26.09 -2.72 18.01
C THR A 196 -26.18 -3.31 16.61
N LEU A 197 -25.04 -3.69 16.04
CA LEU A 197 -24.94 -4.48 14.82
C LEU A 197 -24.38 -5.86 15.18
N THR A 198 -25.14 -6.91 14.87
CA THR A 198 -24.67 -8.29 14.99
C THR A 198 -24.46 -8.86 13.60
N VAL A 199 -23.24 -9.34 13.33
CA VAL A 199 -22.85 -10.01 12.08
C VAL A 199 -22.55 -11.47 12.40
N LYS A 200 -23.16 -12.37 11.64
CA LYS A 200 -22.87 -13.81 11.70
C LYS A 200 -22.15 -14.23 10.43
N THR A 201 -21.04 -14.93 10.59
CA THR A 201 -20.29 -15.52 9.46
C THR A 201 -20.73 -16.96 9.20
N LYS A 202 -20.52 -17.45 7.97
CA LYS A 202 -20.87 -18.82 7.55
C LYS A 202 -19.99 -19.89 8.20
N ALA A 203 -18.78 -19.50 8.57
CA ALA A 203 -17.77 -20.30 9.27
C ALA A 203 -16.86 -19.35 10.07
N PRO A 204 -16.05 -19.83 11.01
CA PRO A 204 -15.01 -19.01 11.65
C PRO A 204 -14.17 -18.32 10.56
N TYR A 205 -13.94 -17.01 10.70
CA TYR A 205 -13.23 -16.23 9.69
C TYR A 205 -12.35 -15.15 10.36
N ALA A 206 -11.09 -15.49 10.61
CA ALA A 206 -10.16 -14.63 11.34
C ALA A 206 -9.89 -13.27 10.66
N PRO A 207 -9.86 -13.14 9.32
CA PRO A 207 -9.63 -11.85 8.66
C PRO A 207 -10.79 -10.86 8.77
N PHE A 208 -11.98 -11.28 9.22
CA PHE A 208 -13.20 -10.47 9.22
C PHE A 208 -12.99 -9.09 9.87
N ILE A 209 -12.34 -9.05 11.03
CA ILE A 209 -12.06 -7.81 11.77
C ILE A 209 -11.16 -6.86 10.97
N SER A 210 -10.16 -7.40 10.27
CA SER A 210 -9.27 -6.61 9.42
C SER A 210 -10.00 -5.98 8.22
N TYR A 211 -10.95 -6.71 7.63
CA TYR A 211 -11.78 -6.16 6.55
C TYR A 211 -12.74 -5.09 7.04
N ILE A 212 -13.28 -5.21 8.26
CA ILE A 212 -14.12 -4.16 8.88
C ILE A 212 -13.30 -2.91 9.22
N ALA A 213 -12.01 -3.05 9.52
CA ALA A 213 -11.11 -1.93 9.82
C ALA A 213 -10.48 -1.29 8.56
N SER A 214 -10.72 -1.86 7.38
CA SER A 214 -10.14 -1.40 6.13
C SER A 214 -10.75 -0.07 5.66
N PRO A 215 -9.97 0.83 5.02
CA PRO A 215 -10.48 2.07 4.44
C PRO A 215 -11.48 1.85 3.30
N TRP A 216 -11.57 0.62 2.79
CA TRP A 216 -12.59 0.25 1.80
C TRP A 216 -13.89 -0.25 2.43
N THR A 217 -14.00 -0.18 3.77
CA THR A 217 -15.22 -0.49 4.53
C THR A 217 -15.66 0.70 5.37
N LEU A 218 -15.36 1.92 4.92
CA LEU A 218 -15.87 3.13 5.55
C LEU A 218 -17.40 3.16 5.49
N MET A 219 -18.02 3.65 6.57
CA MET A 219 -19.47 3.77 6.65
C MET A 219 -19.94 4.93 5.78
N ILE A 220 -20.99 4.69 5.00
CA ILE A 220 -21.55 5.61 4.03
C ILE A 220 -23.01 5.93 4.34
N CYS A 221 -23.48 7.00 3.76
CA CYS A 221 -24.85 7.46 3.90
C CYS A 221 -25.73 6.96 2.76
N LYS A 222 -26.80 6.23 3.08
CA LYS A 222 -27.75 5.70 2.10
C LYS A 222 -28.42 6.79 1.28
N GLU A 223 -28.78 7.90 1.90
CA GLU A 223 -29.48 9.03 1.25
C GLU A 223 -28.66 9.67 0.12
N VAL A 224 -27.34 9.65 0.23
CA VAL A 224 -26.45 10.13 -0.85
C VAL A 224 -26.55 9.20 -2.05
N VAL A 225 -26.49 7.88 -1.81
CA VAL A 225 -26.63 6.88 -2.87
C VAL A 225 -28.01 6.92 -3.50
N ASP A 226 -29.07 7.04 -2.69
CA ASP A 226 -30.46 7.13 -3.19
C ASP A 226 -30.69 8.37 -4.06
N LYS A 227 -30.08 9.51 -3.69
CA LYS A 227 -30.25 10.76 -4.41
C LYS A 227 -29.42 10.86 -5.69
N TYR A 228 -28.16 10.43 -5.65
CA TYR A 228 -27.20 10.66 -6.72
C TYR A 228 -26.85 9.39 -7.51
N GLY A 229 -27.26 8.21 -7.03
CA GLY A 229 -26.98 6.91 -7.65
C GLY A 229 -25.64 6.28 -7.23
N ASP A 230 -24.65 7.12 -6.88
CA ASP A 230 -23.33 6.70 -6.40
C ASP A 230 -22.66 7.75 -5.50
N LEU A 231 -21.41 7.52 -5.12
CA LEU A 231 -20.60 8.41 -4.30
C LEU A 231 -19.41 9.01 -5.10
N THR A 232 -19.43 8.94 -6.43
CA THR A 232 -18.28 9.31 -7.27
C THR A 232 -17.79 10.73 -7.00
N GLU A 233 -18.70 11.68 -6.77
CA GLU A 233 -18.38 13.09 -6.52
C GLU A 233 -18.84 13.57 -5.13
N HIS A 234 -19.25 12.64 -4.25
CA HIS A 234 -19.87 12.98 -2.97
C HIS A 234 -19.21 12.27 -1.81
N ALA A 235 -18.51 13.00 -0.95
CA ALA A 235 -17.86 12.50 0.26
C ALA A 235 -18.56 13.05 1.50
N ILE A 236 -19.78 12.56 1.78
CA ILE A 236 -20.56 12.93 2.98
C ILE A 236 -20.57 11.76 3.93
N GLY A 237 -19.90 11.90 5.07
CA GLY A 237 -19.77 10.86 6.08
C GLY A 237 -19.87 11.41 7.51
N THR A 238 -19.25 10.70 8.44
CA THR A 238 -19.17 11.07 9.86
C THR A 238 -17.83 11.66 10.26
N GLY A 239 -16.91 11.84 9.30
CA GLY A 239 -15.51 12.14 9.52
C GLY A 239 -15.19 13.55 10.02
N PRO A 240 -13.91 13.77 10.38
CA PRO A 240 -13.43 15.01 11.01
C PRO A 240 -13.46 16.23 10.10
N PHE A 241 -13.50 16.03 8.78
CA PHE A 241 -13.50 17.12 7.80
C PHE A 241 -14.66 16.98 6.81
N ILE A 242 -15.14 18.11 6.34
CA ILE A 242 -16.19 18.26 5.31
C ILE A 242 -15.49 18.65 4.01
N LEU A 243 -15.77 17.95 2.92
CA LEU A 243 -15.32 18.33 1.59
C LEU A 243 -16.03 19.64 1.16
N LYS A 244 -15.26 20.72 1.07
CA LYS A 244 -15.74 22.05 0.65
C LYS A 244 -15.67 22.23 -0.86
N GLU A 245 -14.57 21.79 -1.47
CA GLU A 245 -14.32 21.95 -2.89
C GLU A 245 -13.46 20.82 -3.44
N TRP A 246 -13.79 20.33 -4.61
CA TRP A 246 -12.96 19.50 -5.45
C TRP A 246 -12.77 20.15 -6.82
N GLN A 247 -11.60 20.73 -7.04
CA GLN A 247 -11.16 21.16 -8.36
C GLN A 247 -10.37 20.01 -8.99
N LYS A 248 -11.02 19.31 -9.92
CA LYS A 248 -10.47 18.11 -10.54
C LYS A 248 -9.08 18.37 -11.11
N ASP A 249 -8.14 17.48 -10.83
CA ASP A 249 -6.72 17.55 -11.22
C ASP A 249 -5.96 18.80 -10.73
N VAL A 250 -6.52 19.54 -9.75
CA VAL A 250 -5.91 20.72 -9.15
C VAL A 250 -5.78 20.60 -7.63
N LYS A 251 -6.90 20.43 -6.91
CA LYS A 251 -6.89 20.36 -5.45
C LYS A 251 -8.19 19.84 -4.85
N PHE A 252 -8.09 19.42 -3.58
CA PHE A 252 -9.22 19.24 -2.66
C PHE A 252 -9.08 20.23 -1.50
N GLU A 253 -10.16 20.90 -1.16
CA GLU A 253 -10.27 21.71 0.06
C GLU A 253 -11.27 21.09 1.02
N LEU A 254 -10.83 20.81 2.23
CA LEU A 254 -11.66 20.30 3.31
C LEU A 254 -11.62 21.29 4.48
N VAL A 255 -12.75 21.39 5.17
CA VAL A 255 -12.89 22.23 6.36
C VAL A 255 -13.27 21.40 7.57
N LYS A 256 -12.86 21.82 8.75
CA LYS A 256 -13.21 21.16 10.01
C LYS A 256 -14.71 20.92 10.13
N ASN A 257 -15.09 19.71 10.51
CA ASN A 257 -16.46 19.35 10.85
C ASN A 257 -16.75 19.82 12.29
N PRO A 258 -17.61 20.83 12.49
CA PRO A 258 -17.90 21.34 13.83
C PRO A 258 -18.68 20.35 14.70
N ASP A 259 -19.39 19.40 14.08
CA ASP A 259 -20.21 18.37 14.75
C ASP A 259 -19.47 17.03 14.88
N TYR A 260 -18.12 17.04 14.73
CA TYR A 260 -17.37 15.79 14.85
C TYR A 260 -17.42 15.23 16.26
N PHE A 261 -17.70 13.93 16.38
CA PHE A 261 -18.02 13.28 17.66
C PHE A 261 -16.84 13.14 18.62
N ARG A 262 -15.59 13.32 18.16
CA ARG A 262 -14.40 13.30 19.03
C ARG A 262 -14.10 14.71 19.53
N PRO A 263 -14.21 14.97 20.85
CA PRO A 263 -13.96 16.30 21.39
C PRO A 263 -12.57 16.83 21.04
N SER A 264 -12.50 18.12 20.72
CA SER A 264 -11.25 18.85 20.37
C SER A 264 -10.57 18.41 19.07
N LEU A 265 -11.13 17.46 18.33
CA LEU A 265 -10.64 17.05 17.01
C LEU A 265 -11.58 17.54 15.90
N PRO A 266 -11.06 17.72 14.68
CA PRO A 266 -9.64 17.84 14.34
C PRO A 266 -9.02 19.11 14.93
N HIS A 267 -7.68 19.13 15.06
CA HIS A 267 -7.00 20.32 15.60
C HIS A 267 -6.94 21.45 14.56
N ILE A 268 -6.67 21.14 13.29
CA ILE A 268 -6.60 22.12 12.19
C ILE A 268 -7.99 22.51 11.70
N ASP A 269 -8.13 23.72 11.17
CA ASP A 269 -9.40 24.23 10.62
C ASP A 269 -9.59 23.88 9.14
N ASN A 270 -8.49 23.87 8.38
CA ASN A 270 -8.51 23.65 6.93
C ASN A 270 -7.45 22.63 6.53
N LEU A 271 -7.82 21.75 5.60
CA LEU A 271 -6.94 20.75 5.00
C LEU A 271 -7.00 20.91 3.48
N THR A 272 -5.85 21.05 2.84
CA THR A 272 -5.79 21.10 1.37
C THR A 272 -4.84 20.03 0.83
N TRP A 273 -5.34 19.28 -0.13
CA TRP A 273 -4.54 18.38 -0.96
C TRP A 273 -4.32 19.03 -2.33
N VAL A 274 -3.07 19.39 -2.64
CA VAL A 274 -2.68 19.96 -3.93
C VAL A 274 -2.22 18.84 -4.86
N ILE A 275 -2.79 18.76 -6.05
CA ILE A 275 -2.50 17.70 -7.01
C ILE A 275 -1.32 18.11 -7.88
N VAL A 276 -0.21 17.39 -7.75
CA VAL A 276 1.04 17.63 -8.50
C VAL A 276 1.59 16.29 -8.97
N PRO A 277 1.25 15.85 -10.20
CA PRO A 277 1.70 14.55 -10.72
C PRO A 277 3.19 14.45 -11.02
N ASP A 278 3.84 15.57 -11.33
CA ASP A 278 5.28 15.58 -11.63
C ASP A 278 6.12 15.63 -10.34
N PRO A 279 6.93 14.59 -10.05
CA PRO A 279 7.70 14.51 -8.80
C PRO A 279 8.69 15.66 -8.60
N ALA A 280 9.32 16.15 -9.68
CA ALA A 280 10.28 17.23 -9.58
C ALA A 280 9.62 18.57 -9.24
N THR A 281 8.42 18.81 -9.75
CA THR A 281 7.58 19.95 -9.39
C THR A 281 7.11 19.84 -7.94
N ALA A 282 6.67 18.64 -7.51
CA ALA A 282 6.27 18.35 -6.14
C ALA A 282 7.41 18.64 -5.14
N ALA A 283 8.62 18.14 -5.42
CA ALA A 283 9.80 18.42 -4.59
C ALA A 283 10.13 19.92 -4.54
N THR A 284 10.01 20.64 -5.68
CA THR A 284 10.25 22.10 -5.72
C THR A 284 9.24 22.86 -4.86
N LEU A 285 7.97 22.47 -4.94
CA LEU A 285 6.90 23.11 -4.15
C LEU A 285 7.11 22.92 -2.66
N PHE A 286 7.55 21.73 -2.22
CA PHE A 286 7.89 21.49 -0.83
C PHE A 286 9.15 22.30 -0.39
N ILE A 287 10.21 22.33 -1.21
CA ILE A 287 11.43 23.09 -0.92
C ILE A 287 11.14 24.59 -0.77
N SER A 288 10.26 25.14 -1.61
CA SER A 288 9.86 26.56 -1.55
C SER A 288 8.86 26.89 -0.44
N LYS A 289 8.51 25.92 0.41
CA LYS A 289 7.50 26.07 1.48
C LYS A 289 6.08 26.38 0.97
N GLY A 290 5.78 25.97 -0.27
CA GLY A 290 4.43 26.09 -0.84
C GLY A 290 3.43 25.08 -0.27
N VAL A 291 3.92 24.03 0.39
CA VAL A 291 3.13 23.01 1.10
C VAL A 291 3.83 22.61 2.39
N ASP A 292 3.05 22.04 3.34
CA ASP A 292 3.53 21.66 4.67
C ASP A 292 4.08 20.24 4.71
N ALA A 293 3.58 19.36 3.84
CA ALA A 293 4.01 17.97 3.77
C ALA A 293 4.02 17.45 2.35
N ALA A 294 4.91 16.48 2.09
CA ALA A 294 5.06 15.80 0.82
C ALA A 294 5.54 14.36 1.04
N VAL A 295 4.98 13.41 0.29
CA VAL A 295 5.51 12.05 0.15
C VAL A 295 6.23 11.98 -1.18
N LEU A 296 7.54 11.73 -1.15
CA LEU A 296 8.40 11.76 -2.33
C LEU A 296 9.21 10.46 -2.44
N GLY A 297 9.61 10.12 -3.66
CA GLY A 297 10.45 8.96 -3.92
C GLY A 297 11.94 9.24 -3.70
N GLN A 298 12.74 8.18 -3.77
CA GLN A 298 14.20 8.21 -3.59
C GLN A 298 14.91 9.20 -4.54
N SER A 299 14.42 9.39 -5.77
CA SER A 299 15.02 10.31 -6.74
C SER A 299 15.11 11.76 -6.24
N ASP A 300 14.20 12.18 -5.37
CA ASP A 300 14.11 13.55 -4.87
C ASP A 300 14.68 13.73 -3.45
N LEU A 301 15.01 12.62 -2.77
CA LEU A 301 15.46 12.61 -1.38
C LEU A 301 16.63 13.57 -1.12
N GLN A 302 17.71 13.46 -1.89
CA GLN A 302 18.91 14.30 -1.69
C GLN A 302 18.65 15.76 -2.02
N ARG A 303 17.85 16.02 -3.05
CA ARG A 303 17.47 17.37 -3.48
C ARG A 303 16.66 18.07 -2.38
N VAL A 304 15.70 17.36 -1.78
CA VAL A 304 14.88 17.92 -0.70
C VAL A 304 15.71 18.11 0.57
N LYS A 305 16.52 17.13 0.98
CA LYS A 305 17.41 17.26 2.14
C LYS A 305 18.39 18.45 2.01
N SER A 306 18.88 18.72 0.79
CA SER A 306 19.77 19.85 0.53
C SER A 306 19.03 21.19 0.45
N GLY A 307 17.85 21.21 -0.18
CA GLY A 307 17.07 22.42 -0.41
C GLY A 307 16.26 22.86 0.81
N ARG A 308 15.98 21.93 1.74
CA ARG A 308 15.22 22.15 2.95
C ARG A 308 15.73 21.31 4.12
N PRO A 309 16.95 21.65 4.62
CA PRO A 309 17.61 20.86 5.67
C PRO A 309 16.90 20.95 7.05
N ASP A 310 15.98 21.90 7.23
CA ASP A 310 15.12 22.04 8.40
C ASP A 310 13.95 21.06 8.43
N ALA A 311 13.59 20.44 7.30
CA ALA A 311 12.44 19.53 7.22
C ALA A 311 12.65 18.25 8.03
N ASN A 312 11.58 17.77 8.68
CA ASN A 312 11.56 16.43 9.23
C ASN A 312 11.42 15.41 8.09
N VAL A 313 12.07 14.26 8.23
CA VAL A 313 11.99 13.16 7.28
C VAL A 313 11.63 11.89 8.04
N GLN A 314 10.61 11.18 7.54
CA GLN A 314 10.25 9.84 8.01
C GLN A 314 10.30 8.89 6.82
N ASP A 315 11.16 7.89 6.92
CA ASP A 315 11.26 6.84 5.91
C ASP A 315 10.31 5.69 6.30
N VAL A 316 9.38 5.35 5.41
CA VAL A 316 8.38 4.31 5.62
C VAL A 316 8.40 3.34 4.45
N PRO A 317 8.57 2.03 4.68
CA PRO A 317 8.48 1.05 3.59
C PRO A 317 7.10 1.11 2.91
N SER A 318 7.11 1.14 1.58
CA SER A 318 5.89 1.10 0.78
C SER A 318 5.16 -0.24 0.95
N GLN A 319 3.85 -0.24 0.82
CA GLN A 319 3.03 -1.46 0.76
C GLN A 319 3.14 -2.16 -0.60
N PHE A 320 3.75 -1.53 -1.58
CA PHE A 320 4.02 -2.13 -2.87
C PHE A 320 5.39 -2.80 -2.86
N TRP A 321 5.46 -4.08 -3.32
CA TRP A 321 6.75 -4.75 -3.47
C TRP A 321 7.04 -5.11 -4.92
N LYS A 322 8.29 -5.45 -5.23
CA LYS A 322 8.71 -5.92 -6.53
C LYS A 322 8.85 -7.45 -6.51
N GLU A 323 8.36 -8.09 -7.55
CA GLU A 323 8.48 -9.53 -7.72
C GLU A 323 8.76 -9.91 -9.16
N PHE A 324 9.41 -11.07 -9.34
CA PHE A 324 9.68 -11.66 -10.64
C PHE A 324 9.00 -13.04 -10.69
N ARG A 325 7.95 -13.14 -11.48
CA ARG A 325 7.08 -14.32 -11.60
C ARG A 325 7.53 -15.27 -12.70
N MET A 326 7.37 -16.56 -12.46
CA MET A 326 7.42 -17.64 -13.45
C MET A 326 6.02 -17.93 -14.00
N PRO A 327 5.86 -18.89 -14.97
CA PRO A 327 4.55 -19.17 -15.54
C PRO A 327 3.51 -19.54 -14.48
N PRO A 328 2.28 -19.04 -14.59
CA PRO A 328 1.20 -19.44 -13.69
C PRO A 328 0.76 -20.88 -13.96
N THR A 329 0.15 -21.52 -12.95
CA THR A 329 -0.33 -22.90 -13.04
C THR A 329 -1.77 -23.04 -12.54
N THR A 330 -2.50 -24.01 -13.11
CA THR A 330 -3.83 -24.43 -12.66
C THR A 330 -3.89 -25.96 -12.64
N ALA A 331 -4.96 -26.55 -12.11
CA ALA A 331 -5.17 -28.00 -12.17
C ALA A 331 -5.13 -28.56 -13.62
N ALA A 332 -5.63 -27.78 -14.57
CA ALA A 332 -5.67 -28.16 -15.98
C ALA A 332 -4.41 -27.76 -16.77
N GLN A 333 -3.60 -26.87 -16.22
CA GLN A 333 -2.40 -26.30 -16.85
C GLN A 333 -1.25 -26.30 -15.85
N PRO A 334 -0.53 -27.44 -15.72
CA PRO A 334 0.67 -27.51 -14.87
C PRO A 334 1.79 -26.63 -15.44
N TYR A 335 2.89 -26.52 -14.73
CA TYR A 335 4.07 -25.83 -15.23
C TYR A 335 4.51 -26.38 -16.59
N PRO A 336 4.72 -25.50 -17.59
CA PRO A 336 5.32 -25.91 -18.85
C PRO A 336 6.79 -26.28 -18.66
N LYS A 337 7.35 -27.11 -19.54
CA LYS A 337 8.80 -27.35 -19.55
C LYS A 337 9.57 -26.07 -19.88
N PRO A 338 10.71 -25.85 -19.20
CA PRO A 338 11.35 -26.70 -18.20
C PRO A 338 10.95 -26.39 -16.74
N PHE A 339 9.93 -25.56 -16.50
CA PHE A 339 9.50 -25.12 -15.16
C PHE A 339 8.79 -26.21 -14.35
N ASP A 340 8.39 -27.33 -14.97
CA ASP A 340 7.86 -28.51 -14.31
C ASP A 340 8.88 -29.16 -13.35
N ASP A 341 10.17 -28.96 -13.61
CA ASP A 341 11.24 -29.33 -12.70
C ASP A 341 11.47 -28.23 -11.64
N ILE A 342 11.22 -28.55 -10.38
CA ILE A 342 11.42 -27.62 -9.26
C ILE A 342 12.86 -27.09 -9.18
N ARG A 343 13.84 -27.87 -9.61
CA ARG A 343 15.27 -27.47 -9.62
C ARG A 343 15.50 -26.29 -10.57
N VAL A 344 14.77 -26.21 -11.68
CA VAL A 344 14.81 -25.07 -12.60
C VAL A 344 14.23 -23.83 -11.95
N ARG A 345 13.08 -23.95 -11.25
CA ARG A 345 12.48 -22.84 -10.55
C ARG A 345 13.36 -22.33 -9.41
N GLU A 346 13.94 -23.25 -8.60
CA GLU A 346 14.91 -22.89 -7.55
C GLU A 346 16.14 -22.20 -8.16
N ALA A 347 16.68 -22.69 -9.27
CA ALA A 347 17.84 -22.09 -9.93
C ALA A 347 17.56 -20.64 -10.37
N ILE A 348 16.37 -20.38 -10.92
CA ILE A 348 15.96 -19.03 -11.34
C ILE A 348 15.89 -18.11 -10.11
N VAL A 349 15.25 -18.52 -9.03
CA VAL A 349 15.13 -17.72 -7.80
C VAL A 349 16.52 -17.42 -7.22
N ARG A 350 17.40 -18.42 -7.15
CA ARG A 350 18.76 -18.26 -6.62
C ARG A 350 19.70 -17.47 -7.53
N ALA A 351 19.39 -17.32 -8.83
CA ALA A 351 20.14 -16.48 -9.72
C ALA A 351 19.81 -14.99 -9.57
N VAL A 352 18.69 -14.66 -8.95
CA VAL A 352 18.24 -13.28 -8.72
C VAL A 352 18.91 -12.70 -7.47
N ASN A 353 19.85 -11.78 -7.66
CA ASN A 353 20.44 -10.98 -6.58
C ASN A 353 19.61 -9.72 -6.39
N LYS A 354 18.59 -9.83 -5.51
CA LYS A 354 17.67 -8.75 -5.23
C LYS A 354 18.33 -7.54 -4.56
N GLN A 355 19.38 -7.77 -3.74
CA GLN A 355 20.14 -6.67 -3.14
C GLN A 355 20.88 -5.87 -4.23
N GLN A 356 21.51 -6.53 -5.18
CA GLN A 356 22.16 -5.84 -6.30
C GLN A 356 21.16 -5.01 -7.13
N ILE A 357 19.95 -5.52 -7.35
CA ILE A 357 18.90 -4.76 -8.05
C ILE A 357 18.54 -3.51 -7.23
N LEU A 358 18.31 -3.66 -5.93
CA LEU A 358 17.98 -2.56 -5.03
C LEU A 358 19.10 -1.50 -5.01
N ASP A 359 20.36 -1.93 -4.94
CA ASP A 359 21.53 -1.04 -4.94
C ASP A 359 21.65 -0.24 -6.24
N LEU A 360 21.51 -0.91 -7.38
CA LEU A 360 21.70 -0.29 -8.70
C LEU A 360 20.54 0.63 -9.10
N VAL A 361 19.30 0.25 -8.78
CA VAL A 361 18.10 0.94 -9.26
C VAL A 361 17.57 1.96 -8.26
N TYR A 362 17.72 1.67 -6.96
CA TYR A 362 17.15 2.48 -5.87
C TYR A 362 18.21 2.97 -4.87
N SER A 363 19.51 2.86 -5.19
CA SER A 363 20.60 3.31 -4.29
C SER A 363 20.49 2.72 -2.87
N SER A 364 20.13 1.44 -2.77
CA SER A 364 19.87 0.70 -1.52
C SER A 364 18.67 1.19 -0.71
N ASP A 365 17.81 2.03 -1.29
CA ASP A 365 16.65 2.60 -0.60
C ASP A 365 15.44 1.66 -0.67
N GLY A 366 15.37 0.77 0.30
CA GLY A 366 14.30 -0.21 0.42
C GLY A 366 14.69 -1.38 1.32
N VAL A 367 13.78 -2.35 1.42
CA VAL A 367 13.93 -3.52 2.30
C VAL A 367 13.68 -4.80 1.50
N PRO A 368 14.63 -5.76 1.49
CA PRO A 368 14.40 -7.07 0.89
C PRO A 368 13.21 -7.81 1.53
N THR A 369 12.43 -8.52 0.71
CA THR A 369 11.34 -9.37 1.17
C THR A 369 11.73 -10.85 1.07
N PHE A 370 11.21 -11.67 1.99
CA PHE A 370 11.55 -13.08 2.08
C PHE A 370 10.37 -14.01 1.74
N GLY A 371 9.20 -13.43 1.50
CA GLY A 371 7.96 -14.12 1.17
C GLY A 371 6.87 -13.15 0.72
N PRO A 372 5.64 -13.63 0.58
CA PRO A 372 4.51 -12.83 0.11
C PRO A 372 4.01 -11.76 1.09
N ILE A 373 4.53 -11.72 2.32
CA ILE A 373 4.13 -10.73 3.31
C ILE A 373 5.31 -9.82 3.64
N LEU A 374 5.08 -8.52 3.56
CA LEU A 374 6.11 -7.50 3.70
C LEU A 374 6.65 -7.37 5.13
N PRO A 375 7.93 -7.02 5.29
CA PRO A 375 8.56 -6.82 6.60
C PRO A 375 7.91 -5.75 7.48
N ILE A 376 7.14 -4.81 6.91
CA ILE A 376 6.36 -3.83 7.67
C ILE A 376 5.32 -4.51 8.58
N TYR A 377 4.81 -5.67 8.18
CA TYR A 377 3.88 -6.49 8.97
C TYR A 377 4.63 -7.51 9.82
N LYS A 378 5.46 -7.03 10.73
CA LYS A 378 6.46 -7.80 11.52
C LYS A 378 5.93 -9.09 12.14
N GLN A 379 4.68 -9.08 12.61
CA GLN A 379 4.07 -10.24 13.25
C GLN A 379 3.78 -11.39 12.27
N TRP A 380 3.65 -11.08 10.98
CA TRP A 380 3.29 -12.05 9.93
C TRP A 380 4.44 -12.42 9.02
N ALA A 381 5.32 -11.48 8.70
CA ALA A 381 6.38 -11.64 7.72
C ALA A 381 7.42 -12.70 8.12
N LEU A 382 8.02 -13.35 7.12
CA LEU A 382 9.21 -14.18 7.34
C LEU A 382 10.38 -13.29 7.76
N THR A 383 11.11 -13.74 8.79
CA THR A 383 12.28 -13.05 9.32
C THR A 383 13.60 -13.56 8.73
N GLN A 384 13.57 -14.68 7.99
CA GLN A 384 14.74 -15.33 7.41
C GLN A 384 14.50 -15.63 5.93
N GLU A 385 15.53 -15.44 5.14
CA GLU A 385 15.55 -15.80 3.74
C GLU A 385 15.80 -17.30 3.56
N LEU A 386 14.82 -18.02 2.99
CA LEU A 386 14.92 -19.48 2.79
C LEU A 386 15.63 -19.84 1.47
N ALA A 387 15.60 -18.95 0.50
CA ALA A 387 16.15 -19.18 -0.85
C ALA A 387 16.88 -17.93 -1.36
N GLY A 388 17.97 -17.57 -0.69
CA GLY A 388 18.79 -16.41 -1.05
C GLY A 388 19.61 -16.62 -2.33
N PHE A 389 20.16 -15.52 -2.82
CA PHE A 389 21.04 -15.51 -3.99
C PHE A 389 22.24 -16.47 -3.80
N ASP A 390 22.37 -17.42 -4.73
CA ASP A 390 23.48 -18.36 -4.82
C ASP A 390 23.67 -18.81 -6.27
N LEU A 391 24.55 -18.10 -6.99
CA LEU A 391 24.78 -18.38 -8.40
C LEU A 391 25.41 -19.76 -8.65
N GLN A 392 26.25 -20.26 -7.74
CA GLN A 392 26.88 -21.57 -7.93
C GLN A 392 25.85 -22.69 -7.77
N LYS A 393 25.03 -22.60 -6.75
CA LYS A 393 23.90 -23.55 -6.57
C LYS A 393 22.93 -23.47 -7.75
N ALA A 394 22.62 -22.26 -8.24
CA ALA A 394 21.75 -22.09 -9.42
C ALA A 394 22.31 -22.82 -10.64
N LYS A 395 23.59 -22.68 -10.96
CA LYS A 395 24.25 -23.40 -12.06
C LYS A 395 24.23 -24.92 -11.86
N THR A 396 24.49 -25.37 -10.63
CA THR A 396 24.45 -26.80 -10.29
C THR A 396 23.05 -27.37 -10.51
N LEU A 397 22.00 -26.69 -10.07
CA LEU A 397 20.61 -27.10 -10.23
C LEU A 397 20.20 -27.15 -11.71
N MET A 398 20.61 -26.17 -12.53
CA MET A 398 20.38 -26.20 -13.99
C MET A 398 21.05 -27.41 -14.63
N GLY A 399 22.28 -27.75 -14.22
CA GLY A 399 22.98 -28.95 -14.67
C GLY A 399 22.25 -30.24 -14.28
N GLN A 400 21.82 -30.37 -13.03
CA GLN A 400 21.08 -31.52 -12.52
C GLN A 400 19.71 -31.70 -13.20
N ALA A 401 19.08 -30.59 -13.62
CA ALA A 401 17.83 -30.58 -14.35
C ALA A 401 18.02 -30.84 -15.88
N GLY A 402 19.26 -31.06 -16.35
CA GLY A 402 19.54 -31.23 -17.78
C GLY A 402 19.40 -29.94 -18.59
N GLN A 403 19.42 -28.78 -17.95
CA GLN A 403 19.24 -27.46 -18.55
C GLN A 403 20.53 -26.62 -18.57
N SER A 404 21.71 -27.26 -18.65
CA SER A 404 22.99 -26.57 -18.70
C SER A 404 23.13 -25.61 -19.89
N SER A 405 22.52 -25.91 -21.03
CA SER A 405 22.45 -25.04 -22.20
C SER A 405 21.49 -23.85 -22.04
N GLY A 406 20.64 -23.89 -21.00
CA GLY A 406 19.63 -22.89 -20.74
C GLY A 406 18.45 -22.92 -21.70
N PHE A 407 17.65 -21.85 -21.66
CA PHE A 407 16.49 -21.65 -22.53
C PHE A 407 16.16 -20.14 -22.62
N ALA A 408 15.25 -19.79 -23.54
CA ALA A 408 14.77 -18.43 -23.70
C ALA A 408 13.29 -18.31 -23.32
N GLY A 409 12.89 -17.15 -22.82
CA GLY A 409 11.50 -16.83 -22.53
C GLY A 409 11.20 -15.35 -22.60
N ASP A 410 9.96 -15.01 -22.97
CA ASP A 410 9.51 -13.62 -22.98
C ASP A 410 9.22 -13.16 -21.56
N MET A 411 9.72 -11.98 -21.22
CA MET A 411 9.46 -11.29 -19.95
C MET A 411 8.66 -10.02 -20.19
N ILE A 412 7.48 -9.95 -19.59
CA ILE A 412 6.58 -8.80 -19.69
C ILE A 412 6.56 -7.98 -18.40
N TRP A 413 6.38 -6.68 -18.53
CA TRP A 413 6.11 -5.76 -17.41
C TRP A 413 5.38 -4.50 -17.91
N ALA A 414 4.71 -3.81 -16.99
CA ALA A 414 4.17 -2.48 -17.28
C ALA A 414 5.29 -1.44 -17.21
N SER A 415 5.67 -0.86 -18.35
CA SER A 415 6.69 0.20 -18.43
C SER A 415 6.07 1.54 -18.01
N THR A 416 5.86 1.71 -16.71
CA THR A 416 5.24 2.91 -16.12
C THR A 416 6.25 3.85 -15.48
N THR A 417 7.44 3.35 -15.14
CA THR A 417 8.54 4.12 -14.56
C THR A 417 9.89 3.62 -15.09
N PRO A 418 10.91 4.47 -15.21
CA PRO A 418 12.25 4.06 -15.64
C PRO A 418 12.87 2.97 -14.75
N GLN A 419 12.54 2.96 -13.46
CA GLN A 419 13.05 1.96 -12.52
C GLN A 419 12.57 0.54 -12.86
N LEU A 420 11.32 0.36 -13.31
CA LEU A 420 10.82 -0.95 -13.73
C LEU A 420 11.55 -1.46 -14.97
N ASP A 421 11.90 -0.57 -15.91
CA ASP A 421 12.70 -0.91 -17.09
C ASP A 421 14.12 -1.31 -16.67
N GLN A 422 14.75 -0.57 -15.75
CA GLN A 422 16.07 -0.88 -15.21
C GLN A 422 16.12 -2.23 -14.47
N ILE A 423 15.12 -2.54 -13.64
CA ILE A 423 14.99 -3.86 -12.99
C ILE A 423 15.01 -4.96 -14.05
N SER A 424 14.23 -4.80 -15.13
CA SER A 424 14.12 -5.80 -16.21
C SER A 424 15.46 -6.05 -16.89
N GLU A 425 16.25 -5.02 -17.14
CA GLU A 425 17.60 -5.15 -17.71
C GLU A 425 18.58 -5.85 -16.75
N VAL A 426 18.51 -5.55 -15.44
CA VAL A 426 19.37 -6.23 -14.44
C VAL A 426 18.97 -7.70 -14.31
N LEU A 427 17.68 -8.03 -14.28
CA LEU A 427 17.20 -9.43 -14.27
C LEU A 427 17.70 -10.20 -15.49
N LYS A 428 17.65 -9.61 -16.69
CA LYS A 428 18.19 -10.21 -17.92
C LYS A 428 19.69 -10.54 -17.79
N GLN A 429 20.49 -9.61 -17.25
CA GLN A 429 21.92 -9.83 -17.03
C GLN A 429 22.20 -10.91 -15.99
N GLN A 430 21.39 -10.98 -14.92
CA GLN A 430 21.55 -11.97 -13.87
C GLN A 430 21.21 -13.38 -14.35
N LEU A 431 20.07 -13.55 -15.04
CA LEU A 431 19.63 -14.85 -15.54
C LEU A 431 20.50 -15.38 -16.70
N ALA A 432 21.10 -14.50 -17.48
CA ALA A 432 22.07 -14.90 -18.49
C ALA A 432 23.27 -15.69 -17.90
N LYS A 433 23.61 -15.49 -16.61
CA LYS A 433 24.68 -16.23 -15.92
C LYS A 433 24.37 -17.71 -15.69
N ILE A 434 23.10 -18.10 -15.82
CA ILE A 434 22.62 -19.49 -15.81
C ILE A 434 22.06 -19.92 -17.16
N ASN A 435 22.45 -19.24 -18.25
CA ASN A 435 22.05 -19.46 -19.63
C ASN A 435 20.54 -19.30 -19.90
N VAL A 436 19.80 -18.59 -19.04
CA VAL A 436 18.41 -18.21 -19.29
C VAL A 436 18.36 -16.84 -19.97
N THR A 437 17.82 -16.79 -21.18
CA THR A 437 17.70 -15.57 -21.98
C THR A 437 16.31 -14.96 -21.80
N LEU A 438 16.24 -13.74 -21.27
CA LEU A 438 15.00 -12.97 -21.21
C LEU A 438 14.83 -12.10 -22.46
N ASN A 439 13.77 -12.34 -23.22
CA ASN A 439 13.33 -11.46 -24.30
C ASN A 439 12.44 -10.37 -23.68
N LEU A 440 12.95 -9.17 -23.53
CA LEU A 440 12.27 -8.08 -22.83
C LEU A 440 11.12 -7.50 -23.66
N LYS A 441 9.93 -7.45 -23.08
CA LYS A 441 8.66 -7.01 -23.70
C LYS A 441 7.97 -5.98 -22.80
N PRO A 442 8.41 -4.70 -22.81
CA PRO A 442 7.70 -3.64 -22.10
C PRO A 442 6.32 -3.45 -22.70
N MET A 443 5.33 -3.22 -21.84
CA MET A 443 3.94 -3.11 -22.23
C MET A 443 3.32 -1.82 -21.67
N GLU A 444 2.30 -1.30 -22.34
CA GLU A 444 1.40 -0.32 -21.75
C GLU A 444 0.61 -0.98 -20.60
N LEU A 445 0.25 -0.21 -19.58
CA LEU A 445 -0.31 -0.71 -18.33
C LEU A 445 -1.56 -1.57 -18.51
N ALA A 446 -2.53 -1.13 -19.33
CA ALA A 446 -3.77 -1.87 -19.52
C ALA A 446 -3.54 -3.18 -20.31
N ALA A 447 -2.66 -3.15 -21.31
CA ALA A 447 -2.26 -4.33 -22.06
C ALA A 447 -1.54 -5.35 -21.18
N TYR A 448 -0.65 -4.87 -20.30
CA TYR A 448 0.05 -5.69 -19.33
C TYR A 448 -0.93 -6.41 -18.38
N TYR A 449 -1.88 -5.68 -17.78
CA TYR A 449 -2.86 -6.30 -16.89
C TYR A 449 -3.77 -7.31 -17.62
N ASN A 450 -4.20 -6.98 -18.84
CA ASN A 450 -4.95 -7.93 -19.66
C ASN A 450 -4.19 -9.24 -19.90
N GLN A 451 -2.88 -9.16 -20.14
CA GLN A 451 -2.06 -10.34 -20.37
C GLN A 451 -1.77 -11.10 -19.08
N THR A 452 -1.43 -10.44 -18.00
CA THR A 452 -1.13 -11.08 -16.71
C THR A 452 -2.35 -11.77 -16.12
N TYR A 453 -3.54 -11.12 -16.16
CA TYR A 453 -4.77 -11.72 -15.64
C TYR A 453 -5.39 -12.78 -16.57
N SER A 454 -4.97 -12.84 -17.85
CA SER A 454 -5.25 -13.99 -18.70
C SER A 454 -4.28 -15.16 -18.49
N TYR A 455 -3.27 -14.99 -17.58
CA TYR A 455 -2.27 -15.99 -17.22
C TYR A 455 -1.41 -16.48 -18.39
N LYS A 456 -1.15 -15.61 -19.39
CA LYS A 456 -0.43 -15.94 -20.63
C LYS A 456 0.93 -15.24 -20.69
N TYR A 457 1.89 -15.70 -19.91
CA TYR A 457 3.28 -15.20 -19.93
C TYR A 457 4.24 -16.31 -19.50
N THR A 458 5.53 -16.17 -19.91
CA THR A 458 6.62 -17.03 -19.43
C THR A 458 7.23 -16.43 -18.18
N PHE A 459 7.56 -15.13 -18.23
CA PHE A 459 8.04 -14.38 -17.08
C PHE A 459 7.29 -13.04 -16.98
N SER A 460 7.11 -12.58 -15.76
CA SER A 460 6.52 -11.26 -15.53
C SER A 460 7.19 -10.57 -14.34
N GLN A 461 7.55 -9.31 -14.52
CA GLN A 461 7.83 -8.43 -13.38
C GLN A 461 6.53 -7.75 -12.96
N HIS A 462 6.22 -7.77 -11.67
CA HIS A 462 4.99 -7.21 -11.14
C HIS A 462 5.25 -6.38 -9.88
N THR A 463 4.32 -5.47 -9.58
CA THR A 463 4.39 -4.61 -8.39
C THR A 463 3.02 -4.69 -7.68
N PRO A 464 2.80 -5.72 -6.87
CA PRO A 464 1.54 -5.88 -6.16
C PRO A 464 1.48 -5.04 -4.89
N LEU A 465 0.24 -4.84 -4.41
CA LEU A 465 -0.05 -4.28 -3.10
C LEU A 465 -0.05 -5.38 -2.03
N ASN A 466 0.38 -5.05 -0.83
CA ASN A 466 0.30 -5.90 0.35
C ASN A 466 -0.65 -5.30 1.39
N SER A 467 -1.50 -6.12 1.94
CA SER A 467 -2.49 -5.74 2.96
C SER A 467 -2.02 -6.08 4.38
N PRO A 468 -2.51 -5.37 5.42
CA PRO A 468 -2.14 -5.63 6.80
C PRO A 468 -2.54 -7.01 7.31
N ASP A 469 -3.67 -7.56 6.81
CA ASP A 469 -4.03 -8.95 7.10
C ASP A 469 -3.37 -9.89 6.09
N PRO A 470 -2.68 -10.94 6.56
CA PRO A 470 -1.98 -11.89 5.69
C PRO A 470 -2.90 -12.67 4.76
N ASP A 471 -4.19 -12.85 5.11
CA ASP A 471 -5.13 -13.62 4.31
C ASP A 471 -5.35 -13.01 2.92
N GLU A 472 -5.46 -11.69 2.84
CA GLU A 472 -5.70 -11.05 1.54
C GLU A 472 -4.58 -11.38 0.54
N ASN A 473 -3.32 -11.40 1.01
CA ASN A 473 -2.19 -11.76 0.16
C ASN A 473 -2.12 -13.27 -0.11
N LEU A 474 -2.32 -14.09 0.93
CA LEU A 474 -2.22 -15.54 0.78
C LEU A 474 -3.38 -16.08 -0.08
N SER A 475 -4.62 -15.68 0.21
CA SER A 475 -5.81 -16.17 -0.51
C SER A 475 -5.89 -15.65 -1.94
N SER A 476 -5.55 -14.35 -2.19
CA SER A 476 -5.65 -13.74 -3.52
C SER A 476 -4.55 -14.21 -4.49
N TYR A 477 -3.40 -14.66 -3.97
CA TYR A 477 -2.25 -15.10 -4.78
C TYR A 477 -2.05 -16.60 -4.76
N PHE A 478 -2.31 -17.29 -3.63
CA PHE A 478 -1.94 -18.68 -3.42
C PHE A 478 -3.11 -19.55 -2.91
N GLY A 479 -4.31 -18.99 -2.77
CA GLY A 479 -5.51 -19.72 -2.38
C GLY A 479 -6.18 -20.45 -3.55
N ARG A 480 -7.17 -21.30 -3.25
CA ARG A 480 -7.95 -22.07 -4.25
C ARG A 480 -8.59 -21.18 -5.30
N ASN A 481 -9.07 -20.00 -4.89
CA ASN A 481 -9.77 -19.04 -5.74
C ASN A 481 -8.91 -17.81 -6.06
N ALA A 482 -7.57 -17.96 -6.01
CA ALA A 482 -6.65 -16.87 -6.26
C ALA A 482 -6.94 -16.15 -7.59
N THR A 483 -6.93 -14.80 -7.55
CA THR A 483 -7.29 -13.94 -8.69
C THR A 483 -6.10 -13.19 -9.27
N TYR A 484 -5.08 -12.88 -8.46
CA TYR A 484 -3.93 -12.08 -8.90
C TYR A 484 -2.75 -12.91 -9.42
N PHE A 485 -2.66 -14.16 -8.97
CA PHE A 485 -1.67 -15.12 -9.43
C PHE A 485 -2.27 -16.53 -9.37
N LYS A 486 -1.86 -17.43 -10.25
CA LYS A 486 -2.30 -18.82 -10.25
C LYS A 486 -1.10 -19.71 -9.96
N HIS A 487 -1.14 -20.39 -8.82
CA HIS A 487 -0.13 -21.34 -8.41
C HIS A 487 -0.82 -22.57 -7.82
N TYR A 488 -0.95 -23.61 -8.64
CA TYR A 488 -1.69 -24.81 -8.23
C TYR A 488 -0.85 -25.71 -7.35
N ASN A 489 -1.14 -25.68 -6.06
CA ASN A 489 -0.59 -26.58 -5.06
C ASN A 489 -1.63 -26.81 -3.95
N THR A 490 -2.20 -28.03 -3.89
CA THR A 490 -3.29 -28.34 -2.94
C THR A 490 -2.87 -28.24 -1.48
N ALA A 491 -1.62 -28.58 -1.14
CA ALA A 491 -1.11 -28.46 0.22
C ALA A 491 -1.00 -26.99 0.66
N ILE A 492 -0.63 -26.08 -0.27
CA ILE A 492 -0.64 -24.64 -0.02
C ILE A 492 -2.08 -24.15 0.15
N PHE A 493 -3.02 -24.62 -0.70
CA PHE A 493 -4.43 -24.26 -0.54
C PHE A 493 -4.97 -24.63 0.84
N ASP A 494 -4.67 -25.87 1.30
CA ASP A 494 -5.18 -26.37 2.58
C ASP A 494 -4.66 -25.54 3.77
N ILE A 495 -3.39 -25.12 3.77
CA ILE A 495 -2.85 -24.32 4.86
C ILE A 495 -3.33 -22.86 4.79
N VAL A 496 -3.55 -22.32 3.58
CA VAL A 496 -4.14 -20.98 3.38
C VAL A 496 -5.59 -20.97 3.87
N ASP A 497 -6.40 -21.97 3.53
CA ASP A 497 -7.78 -22.08 4.05
C ASP A 497 -7.79 -22.25 5.59
N LYS A 498 -6.86 -23.03 6.14
CA LYS A 498 -6.77 -23.28 7.57
C LYS A 498 -6.41 -22.03 8.37
N GLN A 499 -5.45 -21.20 7.88
CA GLN A 499 -5.11 -19.94 8.58
C GLN A 499 -6.29 -18.96 8.60
N ALA A 500 -7.12 -18.93 7.54
CA ALA A 500 -8.27 -18.04 7.46
C ALA A 500 -9.37 -18.39 8.49
N THR A 501 -9.42 -19.65 8.96
CA THR A 501 -10.40 -20.11 9.95
C THR A 501 -9.88 -20.20 11.38
N GLU A 502 -8.58 -19.99 11.61
CA GLU A 502 -7.95 -20.04 12.92
C GLU A 502 -8.08 -18.70 13.65
N LEU A 503 -8.83 -18.68 14.75
CA LEU A 503 -9.09 -17.47 15.55
C LEU A 503 -8.04 -17.21 16.63
N ASP A 504 -7.29 -18.24 17.05
CA ASP A 504 -6.17 -18.06 17.96
C ASP A 504 -5.01 -17.38 17.22
N THR A 505 -4.65 -16.16 17.61
CA THR A 505 -3.66 -15.34 16.92
C THR A 505 -2.29 -16.04 16.83
N ALA A 506 -1.85 -16.72 17.88
CA ALA A 506 -0.54 -17.37 17.89
C ALA A 506 -0.51 -18.59 16.95
N LYS A 507 -1.57 -19.40 16.96
CA LYS A 507 -1.71 -20.52 16.02
C LYS A 507 -1.86 -20.05 14.58
N ARG A 508 -2.65 -19.00 14.35
CA ARG A 508 -2.78 -18.38 13.04
C ARG A 508 -1.44 -17.86 12.54
N GLN A 509 -0.68 -17.20 13.40
CA GLN A 509 0.67 -16.72 13.06
C GLN A 509 1.57 -17.88 12.61
N GLN A 510 1.55 -19.01 13.32
CA GLN A 510 2.33 -20.19 12.93
C GLN A 510 1.88 -20.72 11.55
N LEU A 511 0.56 -20.83 11.31
CA LEU A 511 0.01 -21.28 10.02
C LEU A 511 0.42 -20.35 8.87
N VAL A 512 0.37 -19.03 9.10
CA VAL A 512 0.81 -18.01 8.13
C VAL A 512 2.31 -18.14 7.84
N GLN A 513 3.13 -18.36 8.85
CA GLN A 513 4.57 -18.59 8.68
C GLN A 513 4.83 -19.87 7.87
N ASP A 514 4.11 -20.95 8.17
CA ASP A 514 4.30 -22.23 7.49
C ASP A 514 3.76 -22.18 6.04
N ALA A 515 2.65 -21.48 5.79
CA ALA A 515 2.17 -21.22 4.43
C ALA A 515 3.21 -20.46 3.59
N GLN A 516 3.82 -19.41 4.13
CA GLN A 516 4.87 -18.67 3.44
C GLN A 516 6.10 -19.53 3.15
N LYS A 517 6.54 -20.38 4.10
CA LYS A 517 7.66 -21.31 3.89
C LYS A 517 7.35 -22.27 2.75
N MET A 518 6.16 -22.87 2.73
CA MET A 518 5.73 -23.77 1.65
C MET A 518 5.71 -23.06 0.29
N ILE A 519 5.17 -21.84 0.23
CA ILE A 519 5.14 -21.03 -0.98
C ILE A 519 6.55 -20.73 -1.49
N VAL A 520 7.44 -20.24 -0.61
CA VAL A 520 8.82 -19.89 -0.99
C VAL A 520 9.61 -21.12 -1.44
N GLN A 521 9.40 -22.29 -0.80
CA GLN A 521 10.09 -23.53 -1.14
C GLN A 521 9.53 -24.23 -2.39
N ASP A 522 8.38 -23.85 -2.88
CA ASP A 522 7.84 -24.30 -4.18
C ASP A 522 8.28 -23.39 -5.35
N PHE A 523 8.95 -22.31 -5.05
CA PHE A 523 9.59 -21.39 -6.01
C PHE A 523 8.68 -20.92 -7.15
N PRO A 524 7.49 -20.35 -6.89
CA PRO A 524 6.63 -19.84 -7.95
C PRO A 524 7.14 -18.53 -8.54
N MET A 525 7.93 -17.79 -7.76
CA MET A 525 8.44 -16.47 -8.09
C MET A 525 9.64 -16.10 -7.19
N SER A 526 10.36 -15.05 -7.55
CA SER A 526 11.30 -14.37 -6.66
C SER A 526 10.60 -13.19 -5.98
N PHE A 527 10.46 -13.24 -4.65
CA PHE A 527 10.05 -12.10 -3.82
C PHE A 527 11.26 -11.21 -3.65
N MET A 528 11.24 -9.99 -4.22
CA MET A 528 12.46 -9.19 -4.28
C MET A 528 12.58 -8.20 -3.11
N PHE A 529 11.88 -7.08 -3.17
CA PHE A 529 12.00 -6.02 -2.16
C PHE A 529 10.81 -5.05 -2.22
N THR A 530 10.64 -4.26 -1.17
CA THR A 530 9.85 -3.01 -1.18
C THR A 530 10.78 -1.81 -1.11
N THR A 531 10.39 -0.67 -1.68
CA THR A 531 11.12 0.60 -1.60
C THR A 531 10.55 1.46 -0.47
N ASN A 532 11.31 2.47 -0.02
CA ASN A 532 10.80 3.42 0.96
C ASN A 532 10.07 4.59 0.28
N ASN A 533 9.06 5.09 0.97
CA ASN A 533 8.51 6.41 0.78
C ASN A 533 9.17 7.36 1.79
N HIS A 534 9.50 8.56 1.35
CA HIS A 534 10.09 9.61 2.19
C HIS A 534 9.02 10.65 2.50
N ASN A 535 8.57 10.65 3.74
CA ASN A 535 7.58 11.60 4.23
C ASN A 535 8.29 12.84 4.76
N PHE A 536 8.23 13.92 4.04
CA PHE A 536 8.81 15.22 4.42
C PHE A 536 7.75 16.11 5.03
N THR A 537 8.08 16.76 6.16
CA THR A 537 7.20 17.73 6.79
C THR A 537 7.94 19.00 7.17
N ASP A 538 7.24 20.12 7.11
CA ASP A 538 7.64 21.36 7.76
C ASP A 538 7.82 21.10 9.28
N PRO A 539 8.86 21.65 9.96
CA PRO A 539 9.07 21.45 11.39
C PRO A 539 7.89 21.87 12.28
N ARG A 540 7.03 22.78 11.80
CA ARG A 540 5.82 23.19 12.53
C ARG A 540 4.71 22.13 12.56
N VAL A 541 4.74 21.16 11.64
CA VAL A 541 3.76 20.05 11.60
C VAL A 541 4.06 19.07 12.72
N LYS A 542 3.06 18.78 13.55
CA LYS A 542 3.14 17.87 14.68
C LYS A 542 2.06 16.80 14.55
N ASP A 543 2.36 15.62 15.11
CA ASP A 543 1.45 14.46 15.17
C ASP A 543 0.91 14.02 13.81
N TRP A 544 1.65 14.31 12.74
CA TRP A 544 1.42 13.72 11.43
C TRP A 544 2.26 12.47 11.28
N PHE A 545 1.57 11.37 11.03
CA PHE A 545 2.16 10.09 10.74
C PHE A 545 1.52 9.54 9.45
N TRP A 546 2.29 9.49 8.39
CA TRP A 546 1.88 8.79 7.17
C TRP A 546 2.36 7.36 7.27
N SER A 547 1.46 6.42 7.54
CA SER A 547 1.85 5.04 7.80
C SER A 547 2.27 4.31 6.53
N THR A 548 1.48 4.48 5.47
CA THR A 548 1.64 3.77 4.19
C THR A 548 0.79 4.44 3.12
N ASP A 549 0.87 3.92 1.90
CA ASP A 549 0.16 4.51 0.77
C ASP A 549 -1.38 4.44 0.88
N LEU A 550 -1.96 3.53 1.68
CA LEU A 550 -3.40 3.20 1.61
C LEU A 550 -4.16 3.11 2.94
N TYR A 551 -3.51 2.75 4.06
CA TYR A 551 -4.22 2.39 5.30
C TYR A 551 -4.00 3.41 6.41
N ASN A 552 -4.60 4.48 6.48
CA ASN A 552 -4.67 5.54 7.47
C ASN A 552 -4.14 6.88 6.96
N GLY A 553 -4.94 7.50 6.10
CA GLY A 553 -4.74 8.89 5.63
C GLY A 553 -5.32 9.94 6.57
N ARG A 554 -5.77 9.57 7.78
CA ARG A 554 -6.49 10.47 8.68
C ARG A 554 -5.57 11.48 9.35
N VAL A 555 -5.89 12.76 9.23
CA VAL A 555 -5.09 13.88 9.77
C VAL A 555 -5.75 14.60 10.96
N GLU A 556 -6.75 14.00 11.58
CA GLU A 556 -7.52 14.63 12.68
C GLU A 556 -6.66 15.09 13.87
N LYS A 557 -5.54 14.40 14.13
CA LYS A 557 -4.60 14.71 15.23
C LYS A 557 -3.49 15.67 14.84
N VAL A 558 -3.37 16.01 13.57
CA VAL A 558 -2.33 16.94 13.11
C VAL A 558 -2.60 18.33 13.65
N TRP A 559 -1.54 18.98 14.14
CA TRP A 559 -1.57 20.36 14.58
C TRP A 559 -0.30 21.11 14.18
N LEU A 560 -0.37 22.45 14.15
CA LEU A 560 0.72 23.29 13.72
C LEU A 560 1.28 24.07 14.92
N SER A 561 2.58 23.84 15.23
CA SER A 561 3.29 24.71 16.14
C SER A 561 3.56 26.03 15.42
N SER A 562 3.41 27.15 16.10
CA SER A 562 3.68 28.50 15.55
C SER A 562 5.10 28.63 15.03
#